data_11884f0de4a61f923370b0fa528d2506
#
_entry.id   11884f0de4a61f923370b0fa528d2506
#
_cell.length_a   1.000
_cell.length_b   1.000
_cell.length_c   1.000
_cell.angle_alpha   90.00
_cell.angle_beta   90.00
_cell.angle_gamma   90.00
#
_symmetry.space_group_name_H-M   'P 1'
#
loop_
_entity.id
_entity.type
_entity.pdbx_description
1 polymer ?
#
loop_
_entity_poly.entity_id
_entity_poly.type
_entity_poly.pdbx_seq_one_letter_code
_entity_poly.pdbx_strand_id
1 'polypeptide(L)'
;MHNKHKIIILAALAVLSVALFISYDLGYWQYTLPRRIEKVAAIVLTGGAIAFSSVIFQTITNNRILTPSILGLDSLYLFLQTFIVYIFGSTNIIIMNKNLNFLLCVSLMIIFSVLLYILMFKKVGKNIFFILLVGIVFGTLFKSMSSFMEMLIDPNEFQIVQDKSFASFNNVNTDLLYIAAVIFILLGIYVWRFTSIFDVLSLGREHAVNLGIDYDGLVKKMLIVIAIFVSVATALVGPITFLGLLVVNLARELFKTYKHTYLMMGSLLLSVIALVGGEFIVEKVFTFSTTLSVIIDFAGGIYFIYLLLKENKSW
;
A
#
# COMPACT_ATOMS: atom_id res chain seq x y z
N MET A 1 -10.15 -26.16 -11.45
CA MET A 1 -10.42 -26.03 -10.00
C MET A 1 -11.32 -24.80 -9.80
N HIS A 2 -12.43 -24.94 -9.07
CA HIS A 2 -13.40 -23.84 -8.90
C HIS A 2 -12.77 -22.70 -8.08
N ASN A 3 -13.02 -21.42 -8.40
CA ASN A 3 -12.38 -20.29 -7.73
C ASN A 3 -12.59 -20.27 -6.21
N LYS A 4 -13.71 -20.81 -5.72
CA LYS A 4 -13.98 -21.01 -4.29
C LYS A 4 -12.92 -21.90 -3.61
N HIS A 5 -12.52 -23.01 -4.24
CA HIS A 5 -11.49 -23.91 -3.69
C HIS A 5 -10.11 -23.23 -3.62
N LYS A 6 -9.79 -22.38 -4.61
CA LYS A 6 -8.53 -21.63 -4.61
C LYS A 6 -8.48 -20.64 -3.43
N ILE A 7 -9.59 -19.95 -3.12
CA ILE A 7 -9.68 -19.08 -1.94
C ILE A 7 -9.48 -19.87 -0.65
N ILE A 8 -10.13 -21.02 -0.52
CA ILE A 8 -10.00 -21.86 0.68
C ILE A 8 -8.55 -22.31 0.87
N ILE A 9 -7.88 -22.73 -0.19
CA ILE A 9 -6.46 -23.11 -0.14
C ILE A 9 -5.59 -21.92 0.25
N LEU A 10 -5.80 -20.75 -0.36
CA LEU A 10 -5.04 -19.54 0.01
C LEU A 10 -5.30 -19.11 1.45
N ALA A 11 -6.56 -19.20 1.91
CA ALA A 11 -6.90 -18.90 3.30
C ALA A 11 -6.21 -19.87 4.27
N ALA A 12 -6.20 -21.18 3.95
CA ALA A 12 -5.49 -22.18 4.73
C ALA A 12 -3.98 -21.91 4.76
N LEU A 13 -3.37 -21.53 3.63
CA LEU A 13 -1.95 -21.16 3.56
C LEU A 13 -1.65 -19.87 4.35
N ALA A 14 -2.52 -18.86 4.29
CA ALA A 14 -2.37 -17.63 5.06
C ALA A 14 -2.46 -17.92 6.57
N VAL A 15 -3.45 -18.71 7.00
CA VAL A 15 -3.57 -19.12 8.40
C VAL A 15 -2.36 -19.94 8.84
N LEU A 16 -1.90 -20.86 8.01
CA LEU A 16 -0.70 -21.67 8.29
C LEU A 16 0.54 -20.80 8.42
N SER A 17 0.77 -19.84 7.51
CA SER A 17 1.92 -18.93 7.58
C SER A 17 1.89 -18.07 8.84
N VAL A 18 0.72 -17.55 9.23
CA VAL A 18 0.52 -16.79 10.47
C VAL A 18 0.77 -17.67 11.69
N ALA A 19 0.20 -18.89 11.71
CA ALA A 19 0.39 -19.83 12.82
C ALA A 19 1.86 -20.21 13.00
N LEU A 20 2.58 -20.49 11.90
CA LEU A 20 4.01 -20.76 11.93
C LEU A 20 4.81 -19.55 12.44
N PHE A 21 4.50 -18.34 11.96
CA PHE A 21 5.19 -17.12 12.40
C PHE A 21 4.97 -16.86 13.90
N ILE A 22 3.75 -17.09 14.41
CA ILE A 22 3.44 -16.87 15.82
C ILE A 22 4.08 -17.93 16.72
N SER A 23 4.07 -19.22 16.31
CA SER A 23 4.45 -20.36 17.16
C SER A 23 5.95 -20.69 17.13
N TYR A 24 6.67 -20.29 16.08
CA TYR A 24 8.07 -20.66 15.90
C TYR A 24 8.98 -19.91 16.87
N ASP A 25 9.78 -20.63 17.69
CA ASP A 25 10.82 -20.08 18.56
C ASP A 25 10.30 -18.95 19.48
N LEU A 26 9.33 -19.27 20.32
CA LEU A 26 8.66 -18.29 21.20
C LEU A 26 9.54 -17.77 22.34
N GLY A 27 10.60 -18.49 22.73
CA GLY A 27 11.46 -18.12 23.86
C GLY A 27 10.64 -17.76 25.10
N TYR A 28 10.73 -16.50 25.54
CA TYR A 28 9.86 -15.96 26.61
C TYR A 28 8.48 -15.61 26.06
N TRP A 29 7.59 -16.62 25.97
CA TRP A 29 6.29 -16.53 25.32
C TRP A 29 5.39 -15.39 25.81
N GLN A 30 5.44 -15.05 27.10
CA GLN A 30 4.65 -13.97 27.70
C GLN A 30 4.97 -12.59 27.08
N TYR A 31 6.20 -12.39 26.63
CA TYR A 31 6.66 -11.15 26.01
C TYR A 31 6.60 -11.18 24.47
N THR A 32 6.96 -12.31 23.91
CA THR A 32 7.08 -12.47 22.44
C THR A 32 5.72 -12.59 21.76
N LEU A 33 4.77 -13.30 22.39
CA LEU A 33 3.47 -13.58 21.79
C LEU A 33 2.62 -12.29 21.54
N PRO A 34 2.44 -11.37 22.51
CA PRO A 34 1.70 -10.14 22.24
C PRO A 34 2.30 -9.32 21.10
N ARG A 35 3.61 -9.15 21.05
CA ARG A 35 4.30 -8.41 20.00
C ARG A 35 4.13 -9.03 18.61
N ARG A 36 4.16 -10.37 18.53
CA ARG A 36 3.92 -11.07 17.25
C ARG A 36 2.48 -10.94 16.79
N ILE A 37 1.51 -10.95 17.71
CA ILE A 37 0.11 -10.71 17.38
C ILE A 37 -0.08 -9.29 16.84
N GLU A 38 0.49 -8.28 17.49
CA GLU A 38 0.43 -6.88 17.02
C GLU A 38 1.09 -6.73 15.64
N LYS A 39 2.25 -7.36 15.43
CA LYS A 39 2.95 -7.38 14.15
C LYS A 39 2.10 -8.03 13.05
N VAL A 40 1.50 -9.19 13.30
CA VAL A 40 0.60 -9.87 12.37
C VAL A 40 -0.64 -9.02 12.07
N ALA A 41 -1.22 -8.39 13.09
CA ALA A 41 -2.36 -7.49 12.89
C ALA A 41 -1.98 -6.31 11.98
N ALA A 42 -0.82 -5.69 12.19
CA ALA A 42 -0.31 -4.64 11.33
C ALA A 42 -0.09 -5.12 9.88
N ILE A 43 0.47 -6.32 9.70
CA ILE A 43 0.67 -6.95 8.39
C ILE A 43 -0.66 -7.18 7.67
N VAL A 44 -1.66 -7.75 8.35
CA VAL A 44 -2.99 -8.02 7.75
C VAL A 44 -3.68 -6.73 7.34
N LEU A 45 -3.62 -5.70 8.20
CA LEU A 45 -4.26 -4.42 7.93
C LEU A 45 -3.58 -3.67 6.78
N THR A 46 -2.26 -3.51 6.84
CA THR A 46 -1.52 -2.77 5.81
C THR A 46 -1.47 -3.52 4.49
N GLY A 47 -1.25 -4.83 4.52
CA GLY A 47 -1.31 -5.69 3.34
C GLY A 47 -2.67 -5.67 2.67
N GLY A 48 -3.75 -5.72 3.46
CA GLY A 48 -5.12 -5.59 2.97
C GLY A 48 -5.41 -4.22 2.36
N ALA A 49 -4.97 -3.14 3.00
CA ALA A 49 -5.15 -1.77 2.50
C ALA A 49 -4.42 -1.57 1.16
N ILE A 50 -3.17 -2.03 1.05
CA ILE A 50 -2.37 -1.94 -0.18
C ILE A 50 -2.98 -2.84 -1.28
N ALA A 51 -3.43 -4.05 -0.94
CA ALA A 51 -4.06 -4.95 -1.90
C ALA A 51 -5.37 -4.35 -2.45
N PHE A 52 -6.27 -3.87 -1.58
CA PHE A 52 -7.55 -3.28 -2.00
C PHE A 52 -7.34 -2.00 -2.80
N SER A 53 -6.50 -1.08 -2.34
CA SER A 53 -6.18 0.13 -3.07
C SER A 53 -5.61 -0.15 -4.46
N SER A 54 -4.74 -1.17 -4.58
CA SER A 54 -4.13 -1.55 -5.86
C SER A 54 -5.13 -2.23 -6.81
N VAL A 55 -6.02 -3.11 -6.32
CA VAL A 55 -7.09 -3.69 -7.15
C VAL A 55 -7.99 -2.59 -7.72
N ILE A 56 -8.44 -1.67 -6.85
CA ILE A 56 -9.31 -0.56 -7.27
C ILE A 56 -8.58 0.32 -8.27
N PHE A 57 -7.33 0.69 -8.00
CA PHE A 57 -6.53 1.57 -8.84
C PHE A 57 -6.31 0.99 -10.25
N GLN A 58 -5.91 -0.28 -10.32
CA GLN A 58 -5.76 -0.99 -11.60
C GLN A 58 -7.07 -1.09 -12.37
N THR A 59 -8.19 -1.21 -11.68
CA THR A 59 -9.52 -1.28 -12.30
C THR A 59 -9.95 0.07 -12.88
N ILE A 60 -9.82 1.17 -12.12
CA ILE A 60 -10.21 2.50 -12.59
C ILE A 60 -9.27 3.05 -13.67
N THR A 61 -8.00 2.64 -13.65
CA THR A 61 -7.02 3.02 -14.69
C THR A 61 -7.06 2.10 -15.90
N ASN A 62 -7.79 0.99 -15.82
CA ASN A 62 -7.79 -0.10 -16.78
C ASN A 62 -6.37 -0.53 -17.19
N ASN A 63 -5.46 -0.53 -16.22
CA ASN A 63 -4.04 -0.85 -16.43
C ASN A 63 -3.52 -1.71 -15.28
N ARG A 64 -3.00 -2.90 -15.60
CA ARG A 64 -2.56 -3.91 -14.62
C ARG A 64 -1.18 -3.65 -14.01
N ILE A 65 -0.42 -2.74 -14.61
CA ILE A 65 0.95 -2.43 -14.20
C ILE A 65 0.98 -1.28 -13.20
N LEU A 66 -0.05 -0.44 -13.19
CA LEU A 66 -0.09 0.75 -12.36
C LEU A 66 -0.47 0.44 -10.90
N THR A 67 0.21 1.10 -9.99
CA THR A 67 -0.06 1.05 -8.54
C THR A 67 -0.36 2.45 -7.99
N PRO A 68 -1.05 2.58 -6.85
CA PRO A 68 -1.29 3.87 -6.21
C PRO A 68 -0.02 4.67 -5.88
N SER A 69 1.11 4.01 -5.64
CA SER A 69 2.41 4.63 -5.37
C SER A 69 2.85 5.59 -6.47
N ILE A 70 2.42 5.38 -7.71
CA ILE A 70 2.68 6.27 -8.85
C ILE A 70 2.07 7.67 -8.65
N LEU A 71 1.04 7.81 -7.81
CA LEU A 71 0.48 9.12 -7.45
C LEU A 71 1.41 9.99 -6.59
N GLY A 72 2.59 9.48 -6.24
CA GLY A 72 3.60 10.22 -5.48
C GLY A 72 3.33 10.30 -3.98
N LEU A 73 2.37 9.51 -3.43
CA LEU A 73 2.03 9.52 -2.01
C LEU A 73 3.19 9.06 -1.13
N ASP A 74 3.91 8.03 -1.55
CA ASP A 74 5.08 7.52 -0.84
C ASP A 74 6.21 8.57 -0.81
N SER A 75 6.44 9.25 -1.94
CA SER A 75 7.40 10.35 -2.02
C SER A 75 6.99 11.56 -1.18
N LEU A 76 5.70 11.87 -1.11
CA LEU A 76 5.17 12.91 -0.24
C LEU A 76 5.39 12.57 1.24
N TYR A 77 5.16 11.32 1.64
CA TYR A 77 5.42 10.86 3.01
C TYR A 77 6.90 11.07 3.38
N LEU A 78 7.82 10.62 2.53
CA LEU A 78 9.25 10.80 2.75
C LEU A 78 9.64 12.28 2.83
N PHE A 79 9.11 13.10 1.91
CA PHE A 79 9.30 14.54 1.94
C PHE A 79 8.84 15.15 3.26
N LEU A 80 7.66 14.78 3.77
CA LEU A 80 7.14 15.28 5.04
C LEU A 80 8.05 14.88 6.22
N GLN A 81 8.51 13.63 6.26
CA GLN A 81 9.42 13.16 7.31
C GLN A 81 10.77 13.92 7.27
N THR A 82 11.35 14.03 6.07
CA THR A 82 12.61 14.76 5.87
C THR A 82 12.46 16.24 6.20
N PHE A 83 11.36 16.86 5.77
CA PHE A 83 11.07 18.28 6.02
C PHE A 83 10.95 18.57 7.53
N ILE A 84 10.24 17.72 8.28
CA ILE A 84 10.08 17.91 9.73
C ILE A 84 11.44 17.80 10.42
N VAL A 85 12.27 16.82 10.06
CA VAL A 85 13.61 16.66 10.64
C VAL A 85 14.51 17.83 10.25
N TYR A 86 14.48 18.25 8.99
CA TYR A 86 15.30 19.36 8.49
C TYR A 86 15.02 20.70 9.19
N ILE A 87 13.72 21.01 9.44
CA ILE A 87 13.33 22.31 10.02
C ILE A 87 13.39 22.29 11.55
N PHE A 88 12.96 21.21 12.17
CA PHE A 88 12.72 21.15 13.61
C PHE A 88 13.70 20.26 14.37
N GLY A 89 14.53 19.51 13.66
CA GLY A 89 15.44 18.53 14.23
C GLY A 89 14.73 17.23 14.65
N SER A 90 15.52 16.19 14.85
CA SER A 90 15.05 14.85 15.19
C SER A 90 14.45 14.73 16.60
N THR A 91 14.83 15.64 17.52
CA THR A 91 14.35 15.68 18.92
C THR A 91 13.03 16.44 19.09
N ASN A 92 12.44 16.94 17.99
CA ASN A 92 11.18 17.67 18.05
C ASN A 92 10.03 16.76 18.51
N ILE A 93 9.08 17.36 19.24
CA ILE A 93 7.90 16.66 19.77
C ILE A 93 7.07 15.97 18.66
N ILE A 94 7.07 16.51 17.44
CA ILE A 94 6.36 15.94 16.30
C ILE A 94 7.00 14.59 15.88
N ILE A 95 8.32 14.46 15.93
CA ILE A 95 9.02 13.22 15.61
C ILE A 95 8.97 12.24 16.78
N MET A 96 9.15 12.72 18.01
CA MET A 96 9.16 11.89 19.20
C MET A 96 7.78 11.31 19.53
N ASN A 97 6.71 12.07 19.30
CA ASN A 97 5.35 11.61 19.51
C ASN A 97 4.80 10.91 18.27
N LYS A 98 4.83 9.57 18.25
CA LYS A 98 4.37 8.74 17.13
C LYS A 98 2.95 9.05 16.70
N ASN A 99 2.04 9.34 17.66
CA ASN A 99 0.63 9.62 17.37
C ASN A 99 0.46 10.95 16.63
N LEU A 100 1.21 11.97 17.03
CA LEU A 100 1.16 13.29 16.41
C LEU A 100 1.79 13.27 15.02
N ASN A 101 2.92 12.58 14.85
CA ASN A 101 3.57 12.38 13.56
C ASN A 101 2.64 11.65 12.58
N PHE A 102 2.02 10.56 13.01
CA PHE A 102 1.08 9.79 12.21
C PHE A 102 -0.11 10.65 11.75
N LEU A 103 -0.77 11.35 12.68
CA LEU A 103 -1.94 12.17 12.37
C LEU A 103 -1.59 13.29 11.39
N LEU A 104 -0.45 13.95 11.59
CA LEU A 104 0.05 15.01 10.72
C LEU A 104 0.34 14.48 9.31
N CYS A 105 1.10 13.39 9.20
CA CYS A 105 1.43 12.79 7.91
C CYS A 105 0.19 12.32 7.15
N VAL A 106 -0.71 11.56 7.81
CA VAL A 106 -1.96 11.08 7.18
C VAL A 106 -2.81 12.24 6.72
N SER A 107 -3.00 13.27 7.56
CA SER A 107 -3.82 14.44 7.21
C SER A 107 -3.24 15.19 6.00
N LEU A 108 -1.94 15.47 6.00
CA LEU A 108 -1.29 16.18 4.89
C LEU A 108 -1.31 15.37 3.60
N MET A 109 -1.06 14.06 3.66
CA MET A 109 -1.14 13.18 2.50
C MET A 109 -2.54 13.14 1.90
N ILE A 110 -3.58 13.02 2.73
CA ILE A 110 -4.98 13.04 2.27
C ILE A 110 -5.34 14.40 1.67
N ILE A 111 -5.01 15.50 2.37
CA ILE A 111 -5.29 16.86 1.88
C ILE A 111 -4.62 17.09 0.53
N PHE A 112 -3.35 16.74 0.39
CA PHE A 112 -2.62 16.86 -0.87
C PHE A 112 -3.28 16.05 -1.98
N SER A 113 -3.64 14.79 -1.71
CA SER A 113 -4.30 13.93 -2.69
C SER A 113 -5.63 14.50 -3.14
N VAL A 114 -6.45 14.97 -2.20
CA VAL A 114 -7.75 15.58 -2.51
C VAL A 114 -7.56 16.86 -3.32
N LEU A 115 -6.61 17.73 -2.95
CA LEU A 115 -6.28 18.94 -3.71
C LEU A 115 -5.84 18.60 -5.13
N LEU A 116 -4.94 17.64 -5.28
CA LEU A 116 -4.47 17.17 -6.57
C LEU A 116 -5.64 16.71 -7.45
N TYR A 117 -6.53 15.89 -6.89
CA TYR A 117 -7.71 15.39 -7.63
C TYR A 117 -8.69 16.51 -8.00
N ILE A 118 -8.99 17.43 -7.08
CA ILE A 118 -9.89 18.56 -7.36
C ILE A 118 -9.35 19.46 -8.47
N LEU A 119 -8.06 19.81 -8.40
CA LEU A 119 -7.41 20.65 -9.40
C LEU A 119 -7.41 19.98 -10.79
N MET A 120 -7.14 18.69 -10.83
CA MET A 120 -7.07 17.91 -12.06
C MET A 120 -8.44 17.77 -12.72
N PHE A 121 -9.45 17.38 -11.97
CA PHE A 121 -10.81 17.19 -12.53
C PHE A 121 -11.46 18.51 -12.98
N LYS A 122 -11.08 19.67 -12.39
CA LYS A 122 -11.58 20.98 -12.81
C LYS A 122 -10.95 21.51 -14.10
N LYS A 123 -9.64 21.31 -14.29
CA LYS A 123 -8.87 21.98 -15.36
C LYS A 123 -8.69 21.16 -16.64
N VAL A 124 -8.53 19.84 -16.52
CA VAL A 124 -8.01 19.00 -17.62
C VAL A 124 -9.04 18.04 -18.17
N GLY A 125 -10.26 18.07 -17.65
CA GLY A 125 -11.27 17.09 -18.03
C GLY A 125 -11.01 15.72 -17.38
N LYS A 126 -11.65 14.69 -17.88
CA LYS A 126 -11.81 13.39 -17.20
C LYS A 126 -10.74 12.35 -17.59
N ASN A 127 -9.54 12.80 -17.99
CA ASN A 127 -8.49 11.89 -18.43
C ASN A 127 -7.62 11.42 -17.24
N ILE A 128 -7.78 10.15 -16.84
CA ILE A 128 -7.07 9.56 -15.73
C ILE A 128 -5.55 9.50 -15.98
N PHE A 129 -5.10 9.33 -17.24
CA PHE A 129 -3.68 9.32 -17.58
C PHE A 129 -2.98 10.65 -17.25
N PHE A 130 -3.70 11.76 -17.36
CA PHE A 130 -3.16 13.06 -16.97
C PHE A 130 -2.95 13.15 -15.46
N ILE A 131 -3.87 12.60 -14.66
CA ILE A 131 -3.72 12.51 -13.19
C ILE A 131 -2.47 11.71 -12.83
N LEU A 132 -2.23 10.60 -13.53
CA LEU A 132 -1.04 9.78 -13.35
C LEU A 132 0.25 10.56 -13.68
N LEU A 133 0.27 11.25 -14.83
CA LEU A 133 1.42 12.04 -15.23
C LEU A 133 1.76 13.12 -14.20
N VAL A 134 0.74 13.84 -13.71
CA VAL A 134 0.93 14.85 -12.66
C VAL A 134 1.39 14.21 -11.35
N GLY A 135 0.86 13.05 -10.98
CA GLY A 135 1.33 12.27 -9.83
C GLY A 135 2.83 11.93 -9.91
N ILE A 136 3.29 11.47 -11.08
CA ILE A 136 4.71 11.18 -11.33
C ILE A 136 5.56 12.44 -11.19
N VAL A 137 5.12 13.57 -11.75
CA VAL A 137 5.85 14.85 -11.67
C VAL A 137 5.96 15.32 -10.22
N PHE A 138 4.86 15.32 -9.46
CA PHE A 138 4.90 15.69 -8.04
C PHE A 138 5.70 14.67 -7.21
N GLY A 139 5.57 13.38 -7.47
CA GLY A 139 6.38 12.36 -6.82
C GLY A 139 7.87 12.58 -7.01
N THR A 140 8.30 12.91 -8.24
CA THR A 140 9.69 13.25 -8.56
C THR A 140 10.12 14.55 -7.87
N LEU A 141 9.25 15.56 -7.85
CA LEU A 141 9.52 16.82 -7.17
C LEU A 141 9.75 16.59 -5.66
N PHE A 142 8.85 15.87 -4.98
CA PHE A 142 9.00 15.58 -3.55
C PHE A 142 10.26 14.78 -3.25
N LYS A 143 10.57 13.78 -4.08
CA LYS A 143 11.79 12.99 -3.96
C LYS A 143 13.04 13.88 -4.10
N SER A 144 13.05 14.77 -5.09
CA SER A 144 14.18 15.69 -5.31
C SER A 144 14.33 16.68 -4.14
N MET A 145 13.21 17.20 -3.60
CA MET A 145 13.23 18.07 -2.42
C MET A 145 13.74 17.32 -1.17
N SER A 146 13.29 16.07 -0.95
CA SER A 146 13.83 15.24 0.13
C SER A 146 15.32 15.04 0.00
N SER A 147 15.79 14.60 -1.17
CA SER A 147 17.21 14.35 -1.41
C SER A 147 18.06 15.62 -1.23
N PHE A 148 17.56 16.79 -1.63
CA PHE A 148 18.23 18.07 -1.37
C PHE A 148 18.36 18.37 0.13
N MET A 149 17.28 18.19 0.89
CA MET A 149 17.29 18.39 2.35
C MET A 149 18.18 17.37 3.06
N GLU A 150 18.16 16.11 2.65
CA GLU A 150 18.99 15.03 3.20
C GLU A 150 20.49 15.35 3.10
N MET A 151 20.92 16.05 2.06
CA MET A 151 22.32 16.51 1.94
C MET A 151 22.70 17.62 2.93
N LEU A 152 21.71 18.32 3.50
CA LEU A 152 21.92 19.43 4.44
C LEU A 152 21.68 19.03 5.90
N ILE A 153 21.07 17.88 6.15
CA ILE A 153 20.80 17.36 7.49
C ILE A 153 22.08 16.79 8.11
N ASP A 154 22.22 16.94 9.44
CA ASP A 154 23.29 16.30 10.20
C ASP A 154 23.30 14.77 9.99
N PRO A 155 24.46 14.12 9.82
CA PRO A 155 24.54 12.66 9.60
C PRO A 155 23.82 11.81 10.66
N ASN A 156 23.76 12.25 11.92
CA ASN A 156 23.03 11.52 12.97
C ASN A 156 21.50 11.62 12.79
N GLU A 157 21.02 12.76 12.32
CA GLU A 157 19.60 12.98 12.03
C GLU A 157 19.17 12.30 10.72
N PHE A 158 20.07 12.23 9.74
CA PHE A 158 19.85 11.55 8.47
C PHE A 158 19.46 10.08 8.68
N GLN A 159 20.08 9.39 9.66
CA GLN A 159 19.74 8.01 9.95
C GLN A 159 18.27 7.83 10.36
N ILE A 160 17.69 8.80 11.09
CA ILE A 160 16.27 8.77 11.48
C ILE A 160 15.37 8.92 10.26
N VAL A 161 15.74 9.77 9.30
CA VAL A 161 15.01 9.88 8.02
C VAL A 161 15.13 8.59 7.22
N GLN A 162 16.32 8.02 7.17
CA GLN A 162 16.58 6.77 6.46
C GLN A 162 15.73 5.61 7.02
N ASP A 163 15.62 5.50 8.34
CA ASP A 163 14.77 4.48 8.97
C ASP A 163 13.28 4.61 8.58
N LYS A 164 12.81 5.83 8.35
CA LYS A 164 11.45 6.10 7.86
C LYS A 164 11.24 5.78 6.37
N SER A 165 12.32 5.65 5.62
CA SER A 165 12.27 5.33 4.19
C SER A 165 11.95 3.86 3.92
N PHE A 166 12.10 3.01 4.93
CA PHE A 166 11.84 1.58 4.82
C PHE A 166 10.64 1.16 5.68
N ALA A 167 9.81 0.30 5.14
CA ALA A 167 8.70 -0.25 5.93
C ALA A 167 9.22 -1.20 7.00
N SER A 168 8.72 -1.00 8.22
CA SER A 168 9.04 -1.83 9.39
C SER A 168 7.79 -2.14 10.20
N PHE A 169 7.61 -3.43 10.49
CA PHE A 169 6.54 -3.92 11.37
C PHE A 169 7.00 -4.14 12.82
N ASN A 170 8.28 -3.85 13.13
CA ASN A 170 8.88 -4.14 14.43
C ASN A 170 8.51 -3.12 15.52
N ASN A 171 8.15 -1.90 15.14
CA ASN A 171 7.92 -0.77 16.04
C ASN A 171 6.56 -0.10 15.86
N VAL A 172 5.55 -0.87 15.48
CA VAL A 172 4.18 -0.35 15.29
C VAL A 172 3.61 0.06 16.65
N ASN A 173 3.03 1.27 16.71
CA ASN A 173 2.35 1.74 17.91
C ASN A 173 0.95 1.11 17.99
N THR A 174 0.63 0.49 19.12
CA THR A 174 -0.62 -0.24 19.34
C THR A 174 -1.85 0.67 19.22
N ASP A 175 -1.77 1.91 19.75
CA ASP A 175 -2.89 2.87 19.67
C ASP A 175 -3.18 3.25 18.22
N LEU A 176 -2.12 3.48 17.42
CA LEU A 176 -2.25 3.76 15.99
C LEU A 176 -2.78 2.58 15.19
N LEU A 177 -2.42 1.36 15.60
CA LEU A 177 -2.91 0.14 15.00
C LEU A 177 -4.44 0.02 15.17
N TYR A 178 -4.99 0.34 16.35
CA TYR A 178 -6.43 0.34 16.55
C TYR A 178 -7.15 1.39 15.69
N ILE A 179 -6.59 2.61 15.60
CA ILE A 179 -7.15 3.66 14.74
C ILE A 179 -7.13 3.22 13.28
N ALA A 180 -6.00 2.70 12.81
CA ALA A 180 -5.87 2.19 11.44
C ALA A 180 -6.83 1.03 11.17
N ALA A 181 -7.02 0.10 12.13
CA ALA A 181 -7.95 -1.01 12.00
C ALA A 181 -9.39 -0.52 11.80
N VAL A 182 -9.84 0.45 12.59
CA VAL A 182 -11.19 1.04 12.43
C VAL A 182 -11.35 1.65 11.05
N ILE A 183 -10.38 2.47 10.61
CA ILE A 183 -10.41 3.11 9.29
C ILE A 183 -10.46 2.05 8.18
N PHE A 184 -9.59 1.03 8.23
CA PHE A 184 -9.50 -0.01 7.20
C PHE A 184 -10.74 -0.90 7.14
N ILE A 185 -11.35 -1.23 8.28
CA ILE A 185 -12.59 -2.01 8.33
C ILE A 185 -13.75 -1.20 7.73
N LEU A 186 -13.91 0.07 8.13
CA LEU A 186 -14.97 0.94 7.61
C LEU A 186 -14.83 1.15 6.09
N LEU A 187 -13.62 1.46 5.62
CA LEU A 187 -13.37 1.63 4.20
C LEU A 187 -13.48 0.30 3.44
N GLY A 188 -13.04 -0.80 4.01
CA GLY A 188 -13.18 -2.13 3.42
C GLY A 188 -14.65 -2.51 3.19
N ILE A 189 -15.50 -2.29 4.21
CA ILE A 189 -16.96 -2.49 4.10
C ILE A 189 -17.56 -1.55 3.05
N TYR A 190 -17.13 -0.30 3.03
CA TYR A 190 -17.59 0.68 2.04
C TYR A 190 -17.24 0.24 0.61
N VAL A 191 -15.98 -0.12 0.37
CA VAL A 191 -15.49 -0.57 -0.94
C VAL A 191 -16.15 -1.87 -1.38
N TRP A 192 -16.43 -2.77 -0.45
CA TRP A 192 -17.07 -4.06 -0.74
C TRP A 192 -18.42 -3.93 -1.44
N ARG A 193 -19.16 -2.85 -1.15
CA ARG A 193 -20.45 -2.55 -1.81
C ARG A 193 -20.31 -2.25 -3.30
N PHE A 194 -19.11 -1.86 -3.75
CA PHE A 194 -18.84 -1.50 -5.14
C PHE A 194 -18.21 -2.63 -5.97
N THR A 195 -18.02 -3.83 -5.41
CA THR A 195 -17.37 -4.95 -6.12
C THR A 195 -18.07 -5.29 -7.44
N SER A 196 -19.40 -5.33 -7.46
CA SER A 196 -20.17 -5.58 -8.70
C SER A 196 -20.02 -4.45 -9.72
N ILE A 197 -19.85 -3.22 -9.26
CA ILE A 197 -19.63 -2.06 -10.14
C ILE A 197 -18.21 -2.12 -10.72
N PHE A 198 -17.21 -2.57 -9.95
CA PHE A 198 -15.86 -2.79 -10.45
C PHE A 198 -15.81 -3.87 -11.54
N ASP A 199 -16.66 -4.90 -11.46
CA ASP A 199 -16.79 -5.90 -12.53
C ASP A 199 -17.17 -5.24 -13.86
N VAL A 200 -18.08 -4.26 -13.82
CA VAL A 200 -18.49 -3.49 -15.02
C VAL A 200 -17.41 -2.49 -15.44
N LEU A 201 -16.74 -1.82 -14.49
CA LEU A 201 -15.65 -0.87 -14.81
C LEU A 201 -14.51 -1.55 -15.57
N SER A 202 -14.26 -2.82 -15.32
CA SER A 202 -13.23 -3.59 -16.03
C SER A 202 -13.48 -3.74 -17.53
N LEU A 203 -14.69 -3.46 -18.01
CA LEU A 203 -15.02 -3.41 -19.44
C LEU A 203 -14.58 -2.10 -20.12
N GLY A 204 -14.11 -1.13 -19.34
CA GLY A 204 -13.72 0.19 -19.80
C GLY A 204 -14.79 1.27 -19.62
N ARG A 205 -14.35 2.54 -19.75
CA ARG A 205 -15.17 3.73 -19.47
C ARG A 205 -16.44 3.79 -20.33
N GLU A 206 -16.30 3.56 -21.63
CA GLU A 206 -17.43 3.68 -22.57
C GLU A 206 -18.55 2.70 -22.25
N HIS A 207 -18.21 1.44 -21.99
CA HIS A 207 -19.16 0.41 -21.62
C HIS A 207 -19.82 0.69 -20.26
N ALA A 208 -19.05 1.17 -19.27
CA ALA A 208 -19.58 1.50 -17.95
C ALA A 208 -20.60 2.65 -18.01
N VAL A 209 -20.30 3.70 -18.78
CA VAL A 209 -21.22 4.85 -18.99
C VAL A 209 -22.49 4.42 -19.72
N ASN A 210 -22.35 3.59 -20.77
CA ASN A 210 -23.51 3.07 -21.51
C ASN A 210 -24.44 2.19 -20.66
N LEU A 211 -23.88 1.53 -19.64
CA LEU A 211 -24.64 0.76 -18.64
C LEU A 211 -25.20 1.63 -17.50
N GLY A 212 -25.09 2.96 -17.59
CA GLY A 212 -25.68 3.91 -16.65
C GLY A 212 -24.85 4.19 -15.40
N ILE A 213 -23.57 3.80 -15.36
CA ILE A 213 -22.69 4.08 -14.22
C ILE A 213 -22.18 5.52 -14.31
N ASP A 214 -22.32 6.29 -13.22
CA ASP A 214 -21.59 7.57 -13.05
C ASP A 214 -20.10 7.28 -12.85
N TYR A 215 -19.41 7.04 -13.97
CA TYR A 215 -17.99 6.68 -13.98
C TYR A 215 -17.12 7.73 -13.29
N ASP A 216 -17.33 9.01 -13.62
CA ASP A 216 -16.47 10.09 -13.14
C ASP A 216 -16.67 10.36 -11.64
N GLY A 217 -17.90 10.31 -11.16
CA GLY A 217 -18.21 10.42 -9.74
C GLY A 217 -17.65 9.25 -8.93
N LEU A 218 -17.73 8.03 -9.49
CA LEU A 218 -17.19 6.84 -8.84
C LEU A 218 -15.66 6.87 -8.79
N VAL A 219 -14.99 7.22 -9.89
CA VAL A 219 -13.51 7.34 -9.95
C VAL A 219 -13.02 8.34 -8.91
N LYS A 220 -13.65 9.52 -8.78
CA LYS A 220 -13.29 10.49 -7.74
C LYS A 220 -13.40 9.91 -6.33
N LYS A 221 -14.51 9.24 -6.01
CA LYS A 221 -14.72 8.61 -4.70
C LYS A 221 -13.66 7.54 -4.43
N MET A 222 -13.37 6.70 -5.41
CA MET A 222 -12.38 5.63 -5.26
C MET A 222 -10.95 6.16 -5.13
N LEU A 223 -10.58 7.23 -5.83
CA LEU A 223 -9.27 7.86 -5.65
C LEU A 223 -9.08 8.42 -4.23
N ILE A 224 -10.13 9.00 -3.62
CA ILE A 224 -10.07 9.45 -2.22
C ILE A 224 -9.90 8.24 -1.28
N VAL A 225 -10.65 7.17 -1.50
CA VAL A 225 -10.53 5.94 -0.71
C VAL A 225 -9.13 5.34 -0.82
N ILE A 226 -8.58 5.27 -2.02
CA ILE A 226 -7.20 4.83 -2.28
C ILE A 226 -6.21 5.70 -1.51
N ALA A 227 -6.37 7.03 -1.56
CA ALA A 227 -5.50 7.96 -0.85
C ALA A 227 -5.53 7.71 0.65
N ILE A 228 -6.70 7.47 1.25
CA ILE A 228 -6.81 7.17 2.68
C ILE A 228 -6.14 5.83 3.00
N PHE A 229 -6.41 4.77 2.24
CA PHE A 229 -5.78 3.46 2.44
C PHE A 229 -4.26 3.56 2.41
N VAL A 230 -3.71 4.18 1.37
CA VAL A 230 -2.25 4.30 1.20
C VAL A 230 -1.66 5.21 2.27
N SER A 231 -2.26 6.37 2.55
CA SER A 231 -1.73 7.31 3.55
C SER A 231 -1.66 6.70 4.94
N VAL A 232 -2.73 5.99 5.36
CA VAL A 232 -2.76 5.33 6.68
C VAL A 232 -1.79 4.16 6.73
N ALA A 233 -1.70 3.34 5.67
CA ALA A 233 -0.76 2.21 5.60
C ALA A 233 0.70 2.70 5.63
N THR A 234 1.04 3.68 4.79
CA THR A 234 2.41 4.24 4.71
C THR A 234 2.80 4.96 6.01
N ALA A 235 1.90 5.72 6.63
CA ALA A 235 2.19 6.39 7.90
C ALA A 235 2.32 5.41 9.08
N LEU A 236 1.68 4.23 9.02
CA LEU A 236 1.73 3.22 10.08
C LEU A 236 3.04 2.43 10.06
N VAL A 237 3.48 1.98 8.89
CA VAL A 237 4.62 1.05 8.76
C VAL A 237 5.75 1.55 7.85
N GLY A 238 5.52 2.59 7.06
CA GLY A 238 6.41 3.05 5.99
C GLY A 238 5.97 2.59 4.59
N PRO A 239 6.61 3.10 3.52
CA PRO A 239 6.22 2.80 2.15
C PRO A 239 6.57 1.36 1.73
N ILE A 240 5.66 0.69 1.00
CA ILE A 240 5.86 -0.62 0.38
C ILE A 240 5.38 -0.53 -1.08
N THR A 241 6.30 -0.19 -1.97
CA THR A 241 5.96 0.26 -3.33
C THR A 241 5.41 -0.83 -4.23
N PHE A 242 6.06 -2.00 -4.29
CA PHE A 242 5.74 -3.06 -5.25
C PHE A 242 4.79 -4.13 -4.75
N LEU A 243 4.44 -4.14 -3.46
CA LEU A 243 3.55 -5.17 -2.89
C LEU A 243 2.22 -5.27 -3.65
N GLY A 244 1.58 -4.12 -3.87
CA GLY A 244 0.29 -4.06 -4.55
C GLY A 244 0.32 -4.63 -5.97
N LEU A 245 1.36 -4.27 -6.73
CA LEU A 245 1.57 -4.81 -8.08
C LEU A 245 1.72 -6.33 -8.05
N LEU A 246 2.57 -6.83 -7.17
CA LEU A 246 2.89 -8.25 -7.06
C LEU A 246 1.63 -9.06 -6.70
N VAL A 247 0.94 -8.71 -5.60
CA VAL A 247 -0.17 -9.52 -5.09
C VAL A 247 -1.41 -9.46 -5.98
N VAL A 248 -1.71 -8.31 -6.60
CA VAL A 248 -2.87 -8.17 -7.48
C VAL A 248 -2.68 -8.95 -8.79
N ASN A 249 -1.49 -8.87 -9.39
CA ASN A 249 -1.23 -9.61 -10.63
C ASN A 249 -1.13 -11.11 -10.39
N LEU A 250 -0.53 -11.55 -9.28
CA LEU A 250 -0.58 -12.96 -8.86
C LEU A 250 -2.02 -13.45 -8.66
N ALA A 251 -2.88 -12.63 -8.02
CA ALA A 251 -4.30 -12.97 -7.87
C ALA A 251 -4.99 -13.10 -9.23
N ARG A 252 -4.74 -12.19 -10.18
CA ARG A 252 -5.29 -12.27 -11.54
C ARG A 252 -4.83 -13.53 -12.28
N GLU A 253 -3.57 -13.89 -12.21
CA GLU A 253 -3.03 -15.10 -12.82
C GLU A 253 -3.62 -16.38 -12.18
N LEU A 254 -3.78 -16.37 -10.86
CA LEU A 254 -4.30 -17.51 -10.13
C LEU A 254 -5.79 -17.73 -10.39
N PHE A 255 -6.62 -16.68 -10.30
CA PHE A 255 -8.07 -16.83 -10.40
C PHE A 255 -8.60 -16.80 -11.83
N LYS A 256 -7.92 -16.14 -12.76
CA LYS A 256 -8.32 -15.97 -14.17
C LYS A 256 -9.80 -15.59 -14.30
N THR A 257 -10.24 -14.59 -13.52
CA THR A 257 -11.63 -14.14 -13.45
C THR A 257 -11.72 -12.63 -13.51
N TYR A 258 -12.85 -12.11 -13.99
CA TYR A 258 -13.18 -10.69 -13.95
C TYR A 258 -13.84 -10.25 -12.63
N LYS A 259 -14.29 -11.22 -11.81
CA LYS A 259 -15.01 -10.93 -10.57
C LYS A 259 -14.10 -10.35 -9.50
N HIS A 260 -14.31 -9.08 -9.16
CA HIS A 260 -13.51 -8.34 -8.18
C HIS A 260 -13.58 -8.93 -6.77
N THR A 261 -14.69 -9.58 -6.40
CA THR A 261 -14.79 -10.31 -5.12
C THR A 261 -13.66 -11.33 -4.95
N TYR A 262 -13.36 -12.13 -6.00
CA TYR A 262 -12.25 -13.08 -5.95
C TYR A 262 -10.88 -12.40 -6.01
N LEU A 263 -10.76 -11.34 -6.80
CA LEU A 263 -9.50 -10.60 -6.93
C LEU A 263 -9.13 -9.90 -5.62
N MET A 264 -10.08 -9.24 -4.97
CA MET A 264 -9.84 -8.53 -3.70
C MET A 264 -9.48 -9.50 -2.57
N MET A 265 -10.27 -10.57 -2.39
CA MET A 265 -9.96 -11.59 -1.37
C MET A 265 -8.66 -12.31 -1.66
N GLY A 266 -8.41 -12.67 -2.92
CA GLY A 266 -7.17 -13.32 -3.33
C GLY A 266 -5.95 -12.44 -3.11
N SER A 267 -6.01 -11.17 -3.47
CA SER A 267 -4.93 -10.20 -3.26
C SER A 267 -4.64 -9.97 -1.77
N LEU A 268 -5.69 -9.89 -0.93
CA LEU A 268 -5.55 -9.77 0.52
C LEU A 268 -4.82 -11.00 1.09
N LEU A 269 -5.26 -12.21 0.75
CA LEU A 269 -4.64 -13.45 1.25
C LEU A 269 -3.18 -13.57 0.78
N LEU A 270 -2.91 -13.24 -0.48
CA LEU A 270 -1.55 -13.23 -1.02
C LEU A 270 -0.67 -12.17 -0.35
N SER A 271 -1.21 -10.99 -0.01
CA SER A 271 -0.44 -9.98 0.70
C SER A 271 -0.06 -10.43 2.12
N VAL A 272 -0.98 -11.10 2.82
CA VAL A 272 -0.67 -11.69 4.14
C VAL A 272 0.43 -12.75 4.02
N ILE A 273 0.32 -13.67 3.06
CA ILE A 273 1.34 -14.72 2.85
C ILE A 273 2.70 -14.09 2.50
N ALA A 274 2.73 -13.12 1.60
CA ALA A 274 3.96 -12.47 1.16
C ALA A 274 4.63 -11.67 2.30
N LEU A 275 3.86 -10.91 3.07
CA LEU A 275 4.40 -10.09 4.15
C LEU A 275 4.80 -10.94 5.37
N VAL A 276 3.97 -11.91 5.80
CA VAL A 276 4.31 -12.80 6.91
C VAL A 276 5.51 -13.67 6.56
N GLY A 277 5.52 -14.24 5.34
CA GLY A 277 6.65 -15.04 4.85
C GLY A 277 7.92 -14.21 4.71
N GLY A 278 7.81 -12.99 4.17
CA GLY A 278 8.93 -12.06 4.07
C GLY A 278 9.47 -11.64 5.43
N GLU A 279 8.61 -11.33 6.41
CA GLU A 279 9.03 -10.99 7.77
C GLU A 279 9.72 -12.17 8.47
N PHE A 280 9.21 -13.39 8.25
CA PHE A 280 9.87 -14.60 8.75
C PHE A 280 11.28 -14.76 8.17
N ILE A 281 11.47 -14.49 6.87
CA ILE A 281 12.79 -14.52 6.23
C ILE A 281 13.70 -13.43 6.79
N VAL A 282 13.21 -12.20 6.98
CA VAL A 282 13.97 -11.10 7.59
C VAL A 282 14.43 -11.47 8.99
N GLU A 283 13.54 -12.04 9.81
CA GLU A 283 13.83 -12.38 11.20
C GLU A 283 14.80 -13.57 11.32
N LYS A 284 14.60 -14.63 10.55
CA LYS A 284 15.30 -15.91 10.75
C LYS A 284 16.47 -16.16 9.80
N VAL A 285 16.42 -15.63 8.58
CA VAL A 285 17.49 -15.82 7.59
C VAL A 285 18.46 -14.64 7.63
N PHE A 286 17.91 -13.42 7.62
CA PHE A 286 18.72 -12.20 7.58
C PHE A 286 19.04 -11.61 8.97
N THR A 287 18.48 -12.15 10.05
CA THR A 287 18.71 -11.64 11.43
C THR A 287 18.57 -10.13 11.54
N PHE A 288 17.54 -9.57 10.88
CA PHE A 288 17.24 -8.13 10.78
C PHE A 288 18.34 -7.28 10.11
N SER A 289 19.24 -7.86 9.32
CA SER A 289 20.25 -7.11 8.55
C SER A 289 19.67 -6.39 7.32
N THR A 290 18.43 -6.69 6.96
CA THR A 290 17.67 -6.01 5.89
C THR A 290 16.25 -5.76 6.35
N THR A 291 15.53 -4.88 5.63
CA THR A 291 14.13 -4.59 5.91
C THR A 291 13.21 -5.36 4.96
N LEU A 292 11.96 -5.61 5.41
CA LEU A 292 10.98 -6.33 4.60
C LEU A 292 10.69 -5.63 3.27
N SER A 293 10.61 -4.29 3.26
CA SER A 293 10.36 -3.52 2.05
C SER A 293 11.40 -3.78 0.96
N VAL A 294 12.68 -3.87 1.32
CA VAL A 294 13.76 -4.18 0.36
C VAL A 294 13.54 -5.52 -0.32
N ILE A 295 13.14 -6.56 0.43
CA ILE A 295 12.86 -7.88 -0.13
C ILE A 295 11.65 -7.83 -1.07
N ILE A 296 10.57 -7.19 -0.64
CA ILE A 296 9.34 -7.07 -1.44
C ILE A 296 9.59 -6.23 -2.70
N ASP A 297 10.32 -5.13 -2.57
CA ASP A 297 10.62 -4.25 -3.71
C ASP A 297 11.55 -4.93 -4.71
N PHE A 298 12.52 -5.70 -4.25
CA PHE A 298 13.39 -6.49 -5.12
C PHE A 298 12.59 -7.58 -5.87
N ALA A 299 11.82 -8.39 -5.14
CA ALA A 299 10.99 -9.43 -5.75
C ALA A 299 9.93 -8.84 -6.70
N GLY A 300 9.28 -7.74 -6.28
CA GLY A 300 8.29 -7.03 -7.06
C GLY A 300 8.87 -6.36 -8.30
N GLY A 301 10.08 -5.81 -8.22
CA GLY A 301 10.81 -5.23 -9.35
C GLY A 301 11.15 -6.27 -10.42
N ILE A 302 11.66 -7.45 -10.02
CA ILE A 302 11.89 -8.57 -10.94
C ILE A 302 10.59 -9.02 -11.60
N TYR A 303 9.52 -9.16 -10.80
CA TYR A 303 8.21 -9.55 -11.32
C TYR A 303 7.63 -8.50 -12.27
N PHE A 304 7.86 -7.23 -12.01
CA PHE A 304 7.45 -6.12 -12.89
C PHE A 304 8.11 -6.21 -14.26
N ILE A 305 9.44 -6.46 -14.30
CA ILE A 305 10.18 -6.66 -15.56
C ILE A 305 9.61 -7.86 -16.31
N TYR A 306 9.35 -8.96 -15.61
CA TYR A 306 8.73 -10.14 -16.23
C TYR A 306 7.36 -9.82 -16.85
N LEU A 307 6.50 -9.06 -16.17
CA LEU A 307 5.20 -8.65 -16.71
C LEU A 307 5.34 -7.79 -17.97
N LEU A 308 6.25 -6.81 -17.97
CA LEU A 308 6.51 -5.96 -19.14
C LEU A 308 6.94 -6.78 -20.35
N LEU A 309 7.84 -7.75 -20.17
CA LEU A 309 8.31 -8.62 -21.24
C LEU A 309 7.21 -9.57 -21.74
N LYS A 310 6.30 -9.98 -20.86
CA LYS A 310 5.17 -10.86 -21.20
C LYS A 310 4.09 -10.11 -21.99
N GLU A 311 3.73 -8.89 -21.58
CA GLU A 311 2.75 -8.06 -22.29
C GLU A 311 3.24 -7.65 -23.67
N ASN A 312 4.54 -7.36 -23.82
CA ASN A 312 5.13 -6.97 -25.11
C ASN A 312 5.10 -8.11 -26.16
N LYS A 313 4.91 -9.37 -25.74
CA LYS A 313 4.74 -10.54 -26.64
C LYS A 313 3.30 -10.75 -27.10
N SER A 314 2.33 -10.01 -26.56
CA SER A 314 0.90 -10.12 -26.91
C SER A 314 0.44 -9.07 -27.92
N TRP A 315 1.34 -8.22 -28.41
CA TRP A 315 1.19 -7.30 -29.54
C TRP A 315 1.95 -7.85 -30.75
#